data_04e6c38ccd983623563bed06900128fe
#
_entry.id   04e6c38ccd983623563bed06900128fe
#
_cell.length_a   1.000
_cell.length_b   1.000
_cell.length_c   1.000
_cell.angle_alpha   90.00
_cell.angle_beta   90.00
_cell.angle_gamma   90.00
#
_symmetry.space_group_name_H-M   'P 1'
#
loop_
_entity.id
_entity.type
_entity.pdbx_description
1 polymer ?
#
loop_
_entity_poly.entity_id
_entity_poly.type
_entity_poly.pdbx_seq_one_letter_code
_entity_poly.pdbx_strand_id
1 'polypeptide(L)'
;INPPHVQVTAADDTIRNDQKLNERINILLLGIDDGDSEAAESEPKRTDAIILLSFDPQNNKVSVLSVPRDTKVILPGHKDPEKINAAYAYGGAVMAKQTVANLLRVPIHYYALANWRGFIDVVNLIGGVDIYVDRDMYYEDPYADLVIDIKHGYQHMDGETAGKYVRFRKDELGDIGRVQRQQKFLKAAAEQMFSV
;
A
#
# COMPACT_ATOMS: atom_id res chain seq x y z
N ILE A 1 4.90 24.87 5.61
CA ILE A 1 4.22 24.14 4.50
C ILE A 1 4.45 22.69 4.81
N ASN A 2 3.43 21.98 5.28
CA ASN A 2 3.53 20.55 5.54
C ASN A 2 3.84 19.82 4.22
N PRO A 3 4.79 18.86 4.21
CA PRO A 3 5.04 18.05 3.01
C PRO A 3 3.77 17.27 2.64
N PRO A 4 3.53 17.01 1.36
CA PRO A 4 2.36 16.25 0.94
C PRO A 4 2.39 14.86 1.59
N HIS A 5 1.25 14.44 2.16
CA HIS A 5 1.09 13.14 2.82
C HIS A 5 1.17 11.96 1.84
N VAL A 6 1.11 12.24 0.54
CA VAL A 6 1.26 11.27 -0.56
C VAL A 6 2.29 11.80 -1.54
N GLN A 7 3.28 10.98 -1.89
CA GLN A 7 4.20 11.23 -2.98
C GLN A 7 3.97 10.19 -4.08
N VAL A 8 3.59 10.66 -5.25
CA VAL A 8 3.49 9.83 -6.46
C VAL A 8 4.58 10.28 -7.41
N THR A 9 5.47 9.39 -7.78
CA THR A 9 6.58 9.70 -8.67
C THR A 9 6.64 8.69 -9.81
N ALA A 10 6.77 9.19 -11.04
CA ALA A 10 7.14 8.35 -12.17
C ALA A 10 8.56 7.81 -11.94
N ALA A 11 8.75 6.54 -12.22
CA ALA A 11 9.96 5.83 -11.87
C ALA A 11 11.19 6.23 -12.70
N ASP A 12 10.98 6.88 -13.83
CA ASP A 12 12.03 7.33 -14.74
C ASP A 12 11.49 8.43 -15.67
N ASP A 13 12.21 9.54 -15.80
CA ASP A 13 11.88 10.64 -16.73
C ASP A 13 12.01 10.26 -18.21
N THR A 14 12.62 9.10 -18.51
CA THR A 14 12.75 8.58 -19.88
C THR A 14 11.49 7.92 -20.42
N ILE A 15 10.46 7.71 -19.58
CA ILE A 15 9.15 7.18 -20.02
C ILE A 15 8.20 8.32 -20.46
N ARG A 16 8.74 9.43 -20.94
CA ARG A 16 7.97 10.44 -21.63
C ARG A 16 7.80 10.02 -23.09
N ASN A 17 6.56 9.76 -23.44
CA ASN A 17 6.04 9.52 -24.80
C ASN A 17 6.28 8.10 -25.35
N ASP A 18 5.17 7.40 -25.55
CA ASP A 18 4.91 6.19 -26.32
C ASP A 18 4.70 4.87 -25.60
N GLN A 19 4.56 4.83 -24.28
CA GLN A 19 3.88 3.66 -23.73
C GLN A 19 2.41 3.74 -24.18
N LYS A 20 2.12 2.99 -25.22
CA LYS A 20 0.76 2.77 -25.68
C LYS A 20 -0.04 2.37 -24.46
N LEU A 21 -1.16 3.04 -24.21
CA LEU A 21 -2.14 2.72 -23.14
C LEU A 21 -2.58 1.23 -23.13
N ASN A 22 -1.97 0.41 -23.98
CA ASN A 22 -2.20 -1.01 -24.16
C ASN A 22 -1.19 -1.91 -23.41
N GLU A 23 -0.16 -1.36 -22.78
CA GLU A 23 0.83 -2.14 -22.04
C GLU A 23 0.50 -2.21 -20.55
N ARG A 24 0.87 -3.33 -19.94
CA ARG A 24 0.68 -3.54 -18.50
C ARG A 24 1.43 -2.49 -17.68
N ILE A 25 0.74 -1.85 -16.75
CA ILE A 25 1.30 -0.84 -15.85
C ILE A 25 1.46 -1.44 -14.47
N ASN A 26 2.68 -1.38 -13.92
CA ASN A 26 3.01 -1.84 -12.59
C ASN A 26 3.30 -0.64 -11.69
N ILE A 27 2.57 -0.54 -10.58
CA ILE A 27 2.69 0.52 -9.59
C ILE A 27 3.03 -0.10 -8.24
N LEU A 28 4.12 0.33 -7.62
CA LEU A 28 4.51 -0.10 -6.28
C LEU A 28 3.92 0.84 -5.24
N LEU A 29 3.08 0.32 -4.36
CA LEU A 29 2.57 1.05 -3.21
C LEU A 29 3.44 0.73 -1.99
N LEU A 30 3.94 1.77 -1.35
CA LEU A 30 4.76 1.70 -0.15
C LEU A 30 4.04 2.43 0.99
N GLY A 31 3.65 1.67 2.03
CA GLY A 31 3.09 2.23 3.26
C GLY A 31 4.19 2.42 4.29
N ILE A 32 4.32 3.63 4.83
CA ILE A 32 5.24 3.95 5.92
C ILE A 32 4.45 4.32 7.17
N ASP A 33 4.96 3.91 8.32
CA ASP A 33 4.48 4.39 9.61
C ASP A 33 5.35 5.58 10.04
N ASP A 34 4.75 6.77 10.07
CA ASP A 34 5.48 7.98 10.44
C ASP A 34 5.61 8.14 11.97
N GLY A 35 4.87 7.31 12.75
CA GLY A 35 4.74 7.49 14.19
C GLY A 35 4.16 8.87 14.54
N ASP A 36 3.29 8.95 15.52
CA ASP A 36 2.68 10.23 15.96
C ASP A 36 3.62 11.06 16.87
N SER A 37 4.88 10.65 17.08
CA SER A 37 5.82 11.32 18.00
C SER A 37 6.94 12.05 17.24
N GLU A 38 7.25 13.28 17.69
CA GLU A 38 8.42 14.05 17.21
C GLU A 38 9.75 13.30 17.33
N ALA A 39 9.82 12.30 18.23
CA ALA A 39 10.99 11.42 18.39
C ALA A 39 11.19 10.43 17.23
N ALA A 40 10.15 10.17 16.43
CA ALA A 40 10.23 9.25 15.29
C ALA A 40 10.91 9.84 14.04
N GLU A 41 11.22 11.14 14.05
CA GLU A 41 11.92 11.79 12.92
C GLU A 41 13.40 11.38 12.78
N SER A 42 14.02 10.84 13.83
CA SER A 42 15.45 10.49 13.86
C SER A 42 15.76 9.04 13.47
N GLU A 43 14.78 8.14 13.42
CA GLU A 43 15.01 6.75 13.03
C GLU A 43 14.73 6.53 11.52
N PRO A 44 15.54 5.70 10.84
CA PRO A 44 15.31 5.38 9.44
C PRO A 44 13.98 4.64 9.29
N LYS A 45 13.02 5.31 8.63
CA LYS A 45 11.66 4.78 8.40
C LYS A 45 11.72 3.50 7.56
N ARG A 46 10.91 2.52 7.91
CA ARG A 46 10.76 1.27 7.17
C ARG A 46 9.37 1.19 6.56
N THR A 47 9.24 0.42 5.50
CA THR A 47 7.93 0.15 4.91
C THR A 47 7.23 -0.99 5.62
N ASP A 48 6.00 -0.76 6.07
CA ASP A 48 5.15 -1.77 6.69
C ASP A 48 4.20 -2.45 5.70
N ALA A 49 3.90 -1.79 4.61
CA ALA A 49 3.16 -2.33 3.48
C ALA A 49 3.97 -2.18 2.19
N ILE A 50 4.13 -3.27 1.45
CA ILE A 50 4.79 -3.33 0.15
C ILE A 50 3.84 -4.08 -0.78
N ILE A 51 3.18 -3.36 -1.69
CA ILE A 51 2.13 -3.91 -2.53
C ILE A 51 2.37 -3.52 -3.98
N LEU A 52 2.39 -4.51 -4.87
CA LEU A 52 2.45 -4.28 -6.30
C LEU A 52 1.03 -4.34 -6.89
N LEU A 53 0.60 -3.23 -7.47
CA LEU A 53 -0.58 -3.16 -8.34
C LEU A 53 -0.13 -3.34 -9.79
N SER A 54 -0.75 -4.26 -10.50
CA SER A 54 -0.52 -4.49 -11.91
C SER A 54 -1.83 -4.30 -12.68
N PHE A 55 -1.90 -3.26 -13.46
CA PHE A 55 -3.04 -2.97 -14.34
C PHE A 55 -2.77 -3.47 -15.74
N ASP A 56 -3.69 -4.28 -16.27
CA ASP A 56 -3.69 -4.78 -17.64
C ASP A 56 -4.84 -4.11 -18.40
N PRO A 57 -4.58 -3.05 -19.18
CA PRO A 57 -5.62 -2.29 -19.87
C PRO A 57 -6.28 -3.07 -20.99
N GLN A 58 -5.60 -4.05 -21.59
CA GLN A 58 -6.19 -4.85 -22.67
C GLN A 58 -7.31 -5.77 -22.17
N ASN A 59 -7.15 -6.30 -20.96
CA ASN A 59 -8.11 -7.20 -20.34
C ASN A 59 -8.95 -6.53 -19.25
N ASN A 60 -8.79 -5.22 -19.04
CA ASN A 60 -9.40 -4.45 -17.96
C ASN A 60 -9.26 -5.15 -16.60
N LYS A 61 -8.04 -5.65 -16.30
CA LYS A 61 -7.77 -6.47 -15.13
C LYS A 61 -6.76 -5.81 -14.20
N VAL A 62 -7.13 -5.75 -12.92
CA VAL A 62 -6.21 -5.37 -11.84
C VAL A 62 -5.77 -6.61 -11.09
N SER A 63 -4.46 -6.72 -10.86
CA SER A 63 -3.86 -7.74 -10.00
C SER A 63 -3.15 -7.06 -8.84
N VAL A 64 -3.31 -7.61 -7.64
CA VAL A 64 -2.71 -7.08 -6.40
C VAL A 64 -1.83 -8.15 -5.80
N LEU A 65 -0.54 -7.83 -5.57
CA LEU A 65 0.42 -8.72 -4.93
C LEU A 65 1.02 -8.02 -3.72
N SER A 66 0.82 -8.58 -2.54
CA SER A 66 1.49 -8.11 -1.31
C SER A 66 2.81 -8.86 -1.12
N VAL A 67 3.88 -8.10 -0.85
CA VAL A 67 5.19 -8.65 -0.50
C VAL A 67 5.37 -8.52 1.01
N PRO A 68 5.54 -9.63 1.76
CA PRO A 68 5.75 -9.57 3.20
C PRO A 68 6.99 -8.72 3.54
N ARG A 69 6.86 -7.79 4.48
CA ARG A 69 7.95 -6.86 4.87
C ARG A 69 9.22 -7.55 5.37
N ASP A 70 9.09 -8.78 5.89
CA ASP A 70 10.19 -9.58 6.40
C ASP A 70 10.81 -10.51 5.34
N THR A 71 10.39 -10.40 4.07
CA THR A 71 10.96 -11.19 2.97
C THR A 71 12.46 -10.98 2.90
N LYS A 72 13.22 -12.09 2.92
CA LYS A 72 14.68 -12.08 2.84
C LYS A 72 15.13 -11.83 1.41
N VAL A 73 15.93 -10.80 1.19
CA VAL A 73 16.43 -10.36 -0.12
C VAL A 73 17.87 -9.88 -0.01
N ILE A 74 18.56 -9.76 -1.14
CA ILE A 74 19.83 -9.02 -1.24
C ILE A 74 19.48 -7.65 -1.80
N LEU A 75 19.77 -6.60 -1.02
CA LEU A 75 19.53 -5.23 -1.43
C LEU A 75 20.56 -4.77 -2.48
N PRO A 76 20.20 -3.89 -3.41
CA PRO A 76 21.15 -3.32 -4.36
C PRO A 76 22.38 -2.72 -3.66
N GLY A 77 23.57 -3.16 -4.07
CA GLY A 77 24.83 -2.72 -3.47
C GLY A 77 25.24 -3.40 -2.15
N HIS A 78 24.39 -4.27 -1.59
CA HIS A 78 24.68 -5.03 -0.37
C HIS A 78 25.13 -6.45 -0.72
N LYS A 79 25.95 -7.07 0.16
CA LYS A 79 26.41 -8.45 -0.01
C LYS A 79 25.61 -9.44 0.84
N ASP A 80 25.16 -8.99 1.98
CA ASP A 80 24.44 -9.82 2.95
C ASP A 80 22.92 -9.70 2.76
N PRO A 81 22.18 -10.78 3.00
CA PRO A 81 20.73 -10.75 2.96
C PRO A 81 20.14 -9.91 4.07
N GLU A 82 19.13 -9.11 3.72
CA GLU A 82 18.37 -8.24 4.60
C GLU A 82 16.87 -8.46 4.44
N LYS A 83 16.05 -7.89 5.36
CA LYS A 83 14.60 -7.81 5.18
C LYS A 83 14.28 -6.76 4.11
N ILE A 84 13.31 -7.07 3.24
CA ILE A 84 12.96 -6.19 2.12
C ILE A 84 12.53 -4.78 2.56
N ASN A 85 11.91 -4.65 3.74
CA ASN A 85 11.50 -3.35 4.28
C ASN A 85 12.67 -2.44 4.67
N ALA A 86 13.88 -2.99 4.85
CA ALA A 86 15.09 -2.21 5.09
C ALA A 86 15.53 -1.43 3.84
N ALA A 87 15.13 -1.85 2.64
CA ALA A 87 15.47 -1.14 1.40
C ALA A 87 15.07 0.34 1.44
N TYR A 88 13.89 0.65 2.01
CA TYR A 88 13.44 2.02 2.15
C TYR A 88 14.31 2.83 3.12
N ALA A 89 14.71 2.23 4.24
CA ALA A 89 15.58 2.87 5.24
C ALA A 89 16.97 3.20 4.69
N TYR A 90 17.53 2.34 3.82
CA TYR A 90 18.86 2.53 3.25
C TYR A 90 18.90 3.46 2.02
N GLY A 91 17.89 3.41 1.15
CA GLY A 91 17.91 4.16 -0.10
C GLY A 91 16.56 4.67 -0.57
N GLY A 92 15.61 4.83 0.36
CA GLY A 92 14.30 5.41 0.08
C GLY A 92 13.47 4.58 -0.90
N ALA A 93 12.48 5.23 -1.50
CA ALA A 93 11.57 4.61 -2.43
C ALA A 93 12.25 4.05 -3.70
N VAL A 94 13.36 4.66 -4.12
CA VAL A 94 14.13 4.21 -5.29
C VAL A 94 14.74 2.84 -5.05
N MET A 95 15.43 2.64 -3.93
CA MET A 95 16.00 1.35 -3.57
C MET A 95 14.91 0.30 -3.29
N ALA A 96 13.83 0.66 -2.62
CA ALA A 96 12.69 -0.23 -2.40
C ALA A 96 12.10 -0.71 -3.73
N LYS A 97 11.86 0.21 -4.70
CA LYS A 97 11.40 -0.12 -6.05
C LYS A 97 12.34 -1.09 -6.76
N GLN A 98 13.65 -0.80 -6.76
CA GLN A 98 14.64 -1.65 -7.42
C GLN A 98 14.70 -3.03 -6.77
N THR A 99 14.63 -3.11 -5.44
CA THR A 99 14.63 -4.38 -4.71
C THR A 99 13.42 -5.24 -5.08
N VAL A 100 12.21 -4.63 -5.11
CA VAL A 100 10.98 -5.36 -5.49
C VAL A 100 11.02 -5.78 -6.96
N ALA A 101 11.50 -4.91 -7.86
CA ALA A 101 11.64 -5.24 -9.28
C ALA A 101 12.60 -6.44 -9.49
N ASN A 102 13.71 -6.47 -8.77
CA ASN A 102 14.68 -7.57 -8.80
C ASN A 102 14.08 -8.88 -8.25
N LEU A 103 13.36 -8.80 -7.12
CA LEU A 103 12.73 -9.97 -6.50
C LEU A 103 11.68 -10.61 -7.41
N LEU A 104 10.80 -9.79 -7.98
CA LEU A 104 9.67 -10.26 -8.78
C LEU A 104 10.00 -10.45 -10.26
N ARG A 105 11.14 -9.91 -10.71
CA ARG A 105 11.58 -9.90 -12.12
C ARG A 105 10.56 -9.25 -13.06
N VAL A 106 9.93 -8.17 -12.60
CA VAL A 106 9.00 -7.37 -13.38
C VAL A 106 9.41 -5.89 -13.35
N PRO A 107 9.17 -5.13 -14.43
CA PRO A 107 9.41 -3.70 -14.42
C PRO A 107 8.39 -3.04 -13.47
N ILE A 108 8.82 -2.03 -12.72
CA ILE A 108 7.97 -1.17 -11.91
C ILE A 108 8.01 0.22 -12.51
N HIS A 109 6.87 0.68 -13.04
CA HIS A 109 6.77 1.92 -13.80
C HIS A 109 6.63 3.13 -12.88
N TYR A 110 5.79 2.99 -11.84
CA TYR A 110 5.50 4.05 -10.88
C TYR A 110 5.62 3.53 -9.46
N TYR A 111 5.81 4.42 -8.51
CA TYR A 111 5.59 4.11 -7.10
C TYR A 111 4.78 5.22 -6.43
N ALA A 112 4.03 4.84 -5.40
CA ALA A 112 3.34 5.75 -4.52
C ALA A 112 3.78 5.44 -3.08
N LEU A 113 4.14 6.49 -2.36
CA LEU A 113 4.48 6.43 -0.95
C LEU A 113 3.37 7.12 -0.16
N ALA A 114 2.78 6.42 0.79
CA ALA A 114 1.75 6.97 1.64
C ALA A 114 2.00 6.62 3.10
N ASN A 115 1.81 7.61 3.96
CA ASN A 115 1.59 7.40 5.38
C ASN A 115 0.10 7.21 5.67
N TRP A 116 -0.26 7.05 6.93
CA TRP A 116 -1.64 6.87 7.35
C TRP A 116 -2.58 7.99 6.90
N ARG A 117 -2.18 9.25 7.06
CA ARG A 117 -2.99 10.42 6.64
C ARG A 117 -3.15 10.45 5.13
N GLY A 118 -2.06 10.23 4.39
CA GLY A 118 -2.10 10.15 2.93
C GLY A 118 -3.02 9.05 2.41
N PHE A 119 -3.08 7.91 3.09
CA PHE A 119 -4.04 6.85 2.75
C PHE A 119 -5.49 7.34 2.91
N ILE A 120 -5.82 7.96 4.05
CA ILE A 120 -7.16 8.52 4.31
C ILE A 120 -7.53 9.56 3.25
N ASP A 121 -6.60 10.48 2.95
CA ASP A 121 -6.82 11.56 1.98
C ASP A 121 -7.10 11.01 0.58
N VAL A 122 -6.35 10.00 0.14
CA VAL A 122 -6.56 9.36 -1.16
C VAL A 122 -7.92 8.67 -1.23
N VAL A 123 -8.31 7.93 -0.19
CA VAL A 123 -9.62 7.27 -0.16
C VAL A 123 -10.76 8.28 -0.20
N ASN A 124 -10.66 9.37 0.54
CA ASN A 124 -11.66 10.44 0.52
C ASN A 124 -11.71 11.15 -0.84
N LEU A 125 -10.54 11.37 -1.48
CA LEU A 125 -10.46 12.02 -2.79
C LEU A 125 -11.16 11.21 -3.90
N ILE A 126 -11.10 9.87 -3.84
CA ILE A 126 -11.83 9.01 -4.78
C ILE A 126 -13.30 8.81 -4.43
N GLY A 127 -13.78 9.49 -3.38
CA GLY A 127 -15.18 9.42 -2.95
C GLY A 127 -15.53 8.23 -2.06
N GLY A 128 -14.54 7.62 -1.40
CA GLY A 128 -14.72 6.42 -0.61
C GLY A 128 -14.66 5.13 -1.44
N VAL A 129 -14.87 3.98 -0.82
CA VAL A 129 -14.84 2.66 -1.47
C VAL A 129 -16.02 1.81 -1.01
N ASP A 130 -16.76 1.27 -1.97
CA ASP A 130 -17.83 0.31 -1.71
C ASP A 130 -17.25 -1.11 -1.61
N ILE A 131 -17.47 -1.75 -0.46
CA ILE A 131 -16.89 -3.07 -0.19
C ILE A 131 -17.84 -3.95 0.62
N TYR A 132 -17.84 -5.24 0.34
CA TYR A 132 -18.56 -6.21 1.15
C TYR A 132 -17.67 -6.70 2.30
N VAL A 133 -18.10 -6.49 3.54
CA VAL A 133 -17.44 -6.93 4.77
C VAL A 133 -17.91 -8.33 5.13
N ASP A 134 -17.00 -9.28 5.23
CA ASP A 134 -17.33 -10.72 5.37
C ASP A 134 -17.81 -11.10 6.77
N ARG A 135 -17.54 -10.28 7.79
CA ARG A 135 -17.94 -10.50 9.20
C ARG A 135 -17.92 -9.19 9.99
N ASP A 136 -18.58 -9.16 11.13
CA ASP A 136 -18.44 -8.05 12.06
C ASP A 136 -17.00 -7.92 12.55
N MET A 137 -16.50 -6.70 12.64
CA MET A 137 -15.16 -6.36 13.11
C MET A 137 -15.29 -5.43 14.31
N TYR A 138 -14.96 -5.92 15.49
CA TYR A 138 -14.90 -5.12 16.70
C TYR A 138 -13.54 -5.24 17.37
N TYR A 139 -12.93 -4.11 17.63
CA TYR A 139 -11.69 -3.99 18.38
C TYR A 139 -11.60 -2.63 19.03
N GLU A 140 -11.18 -2.61 20.28
CA GLU A 140 -10.94 -1.38 21.04
C GLU A 140 -9.54 -1.42 21.64
N ASP A 141 -8.80 -0.34 21.44
CA ASP A 141 -7.49 -0.10 22.01
C ASP A 141 -7.49 1.27 22.72
N PRO A 142 -7.73 1.28 24.05
CA PRO A 142 -7.79 2.55 24.80
C PRO A 142 -6.46 3.31 24.82
N TYR A 143 -5.32 2.62 24.64
CA TYR A 143 -4.00 3.27 24.64
C TYR A 143 -3.71 3.99 23.31
N ALA A 144 -4.30 3.53 22.23
CA ALA A 144 -4.14 4.11 20.89
C ALA A 144 -5.34 4.95 20.47
N ASP A 145 -6.33 5.16 21.36
CA ASP A 145 -7.61 5.83 21.06
C ASP A 145 -8.27 5.27 19.77
N LEU A 146 -8.17 3.94 19.60
CA LEU A 146 -8.63 3.27 18.40
C LEU A 146 -9.86 2.41 18.70
N VAL A 147 -10.98 2.76 18.09
CA VAL A 147 -12.19 1.92 18.07
C VAL A 147 -12.49 1.52 16.64
N ILE A 148 -12.55 0.21 16.40
CA ILE A 148 -13.00 -0.40 15.15
C ILE A 148 -14.35 -1.06 15.42
N ASP A 149 -15.42 -0.59 14.79
CA ASP A 149 -16.74 -1.21 14.81
C ASP A 149 -17.31 -1.14 13.39
N ILE A 150 -17.05 -2.21 12.62
CA ILE A 150 -17.49 -2.31 11.22
C ILE A 150 -18.37 -3.54 11.11
N LYS A 151 -19.61 -3.34 10.64
CA LYS A 151 -20.57 -4.42 10.53
C LYS A 151 -20.39 -5.25 9.25
N HIS A 152 -20.80 -6.48 9.32
CA HIS A 152 -20.94 -7.37 8.16
C HIS A 152 -21.87 -6.78 7.09
N GLY A 153 -21.59 -7.07 5.82
CA GLY A 153 -22.41 -6.68 4.69
C GLY A 153 -21.77 -5.61 3.81
N TYR A 154 -22.55 -5.04 2.89
CA TYR A 154 -22.09 -3.95 2.02
C TYR A 154 -21.92 -2.68 2.83
N GLN A 155 -20.74 -2.07 2.69
CA GLN A 155 -20.36 -0.84 3.37
C GLN A 155 -19.76 0.13 2.36
N HIS A 156 -20.14 1.40 2.45
CA HIS A 156 -19.40 2.50 1.84
C HIS A 156 -18.41 3.03 2.87
N MET A 157 -17.11 2.91 2.57
CA MET A 157 -16.04 3.29 3.49
C MET A 157 -15.41 4.59 3.05
N ASP A 158 -15.48 5.61 3.91
CA ASP A 158 -14.60 6.78 3.83
C ASP A 158 -13.16 6.42 4.22
N GLY A 159 -12.24 7.39 4.17
CA GLY A 159 -10.84 7.15 4.48
C GLY A 159 -10.59 6.61 5.88
N GLU A 160 -11.29 7.13 6.88
CA GLU A 160 -11.15 6.69 8.28
C GLU A 160 -11.65 5.26 8.48
N THR A 161 -12.82 4.94 7.96
CA THR A 161 -13.41 3.60 8.04
C THR A 161 -12.57 2.59 7.26
N ALA A 162 -12.12 2.96 6.06
CA ALA A 162 -11.21 2.15 5.26
C ALA A 162 -9.90 1.86 6.00
N GLY A 163 -9.37 2.86 6.67
CA GLY A 163 -8.17 2.70 7.47
C GLY A 163 -8.35 1.71 8.61
N LYS A 164 -9.45 1.80 9.35
CA LYS A 164 -9.82 0.84 10.39
C LYS A 164 -9.96 -0.57 9.81
N TYR A 165 -10.60 -0.71 8.65
CA TYR A 165 -10.78 -1.99 7.95
C TYR A 165 -9.46 -2.67 7.58
N VAL A 166 -8.51 -1.94 6.97
CA VAL A 166 -7.22 -2.51 6.53
C VAL A 166 -6.24 -2.77 7.67
N ARG A 167 -6.46 -2.16 8.84
CA ARG A 167 -5.64 -2.36 10.06
C ARG A 167 -6.12 -3.50 10.95
N PHE A 168 -7.37 -3.92 10.84
CA PHE A 168 -7.94 -4.94 11.72
C PHE A 168 -7.14 -6.25 11.72
N ARG A 169 -6.86 -6.83 12.92
CA ARG A 169 -6.07 -8.05 13.10
C ARG A 169 -6.68 -9.07 14.08
N LYS A 170 -7.85 -8.74 14.66
CA LYS A 170 -8.50 -9.58 15.69
C LYS A 170 -9.42 -10.64 15.08
N ASP A 171 -8.97 -11.31 14.01
CA ASP A 171 -9.62 -12.50 13.47
C ASP A 171 -8.72 -13.73 13.63
N GLU A 172 -9.26 -14.91 13.35
CA GLU A 172 -8.57 -16.20 13.45
C GLU A 172 -7.34 -16.29 12.54
N LEU A 173 -7.31 -15.49 11.46
CA LEU A 173 -6.24 -15.46 10.47
C LEU A 173 -5.13 -14.45 10.80
N GLY A 174 -5.34 -13.55 11.77
CA GLY A 174 -4.36 -12.58 12.20
C GLY A 174 -3.75 -11.77 11.06
N ASP A 175 -2.44 -11.89 10.85
CA ASP A 175 -1.73 -11.16 9.77
C ASP A 175 -2.14 -11.60 8.37
N ILE A 176 -2.49 -12.85 8.16
CA ILE A 176 -2.97 -13.34 6.87
C ILE A 176 -4.30 -12.68 6.53
N GLY A 177 -5.23 -12.62 7.47
CA GLY A 177 -6.52 -11.94 7.30
C GLY A 177 -6.36 -10.45 6.99
N ARG A 178 -5.38 -9.78 7.63
CA ARG A 178 -5.04 -8.39 7.31
C ARG A 178 -4.58 -8.23 5.87
N VAL A 179 -3.66 -9.06 5.39
CA VAL A 179 -3.18 -9.02 4.00
C VAL A 179 -4.32 -9.25 3.02
N GLN A 180 -5.20 -10.21 3.27
CA GLN A 180 -6.37 -10.48 2.42
C GLN A 180 -7.32 -9.28 2.36
N ARG A 181 -7.59 -8.60 3.51
CA ARG A 181 -8.41 -7.39 3.55
C ARG A 181 -7.77 -6.23 2.78
N GLN A 182 -6.48 -6.02 2.92
CA GLN A 182 -5.75 -5.02 2.16
C GLN A 182 -5.85 -5.26 0.65
N GLN A 183 -5.68 -6.51 0.21
CA GLN A 183 -5.82 -6.88 -1.20
C GLN A 183 -7.27 -6.69 -1.71
N LYS A 184 -8.26 -7.11 -0.92
CA LYS A 184 -9.68 -6.95 -1.22
C LYS A 184 -10.05 -5.46 -1.35
N PHE A 185 -9.59 -4.63 -0.41
CA PHE A 185 -9.81 -3.20 -0.43
C PHE A 185 -9.20 -2.53 -1.66
N LEU A 186 -7.92 -2.79 -1.94
CA LEU A 186 -7.23 -2.22 -3.10
C LEU A 186 -7.87 -2.64 -4.42
N LYS A 187 -8.34 -3.87 -4.50
CA LYS A 187 -9.06 -4.35 -5.69
C LYS A 187 -10.37 -3.59 -5.86
N ALA A 188 -11.18 -3.45 -4.80
CA ALA A 188 -12.44 -2.70 -4.85
C ALA A 188 -12.21 -1.23 -5.22
N ALA A 189 -11.21 -0.57 -4.59
CA ALA A 189 -10.84 0.81 -4.92
C ALA A 189 -10.42 0.97 -6.39
N ALA A 190 -9.61 0.06 -6.91
CA ALA A 190 -9.18 0.10 -8.29
C ALA A 190 -10.35 -0.13 -9.25
N GLU A 191 -11.22 -1.11 -9.00
CA GLU A 191 -12.41 -1.38 -9.81
C GLU A 191 -13.34 -0.16 -9.86
N GLN A 192 -13.53 0.54 -8.74
CA GLN A 192 -14.35 1.75 -8.69
C GLN A 192 -13.72 2.91 -9.48
N MET A 193 -12.40 3.09 -9.43
CA MET A 193 -11.70 4.12 -10.20
C MET A 193 -11.74 3.90 -11.71
N PHE A 194 -11.79 2.65 -12.17
CA PHE A 194 -11.78 2.29 -13.58
C PHE A 194 -13.15 1.97 -14.16
N SER A 195 -14.21 1.98 -13.35
CA SER A 195 -15.60 1.72 -13.79
C SER A 195 -16.36 2.99 -14.23
N VAL A 196 -15.66 4.13 -14.34
CA VAL A 196 -16.25 5.42 -14.79
C VAL A 196 -16.14 5.59 -16.28
#